data_f1464a5b8411783621e3b609c5475234
#
_entry.id   f1464a5b8411783621e3b609c5475234
#
_cell.length_a   1.000
_cell.length_b   1.000
_cell.length_c   1.000
_cell.angle_alpha   90.00
_cell.angle_beta   90.00
_cell.angle_gamma   90.00
#
_symmetry.space_group_name_H-M   'P 1'
#
loop_
_entity.id
_entity.type
_entity.pdbx_description
1 polymer ?
#
loop_
_entity_poly.entity_id
_entity_poly.type
_entity_poly.pdbx_seq_one_letter_code
_entity_poly.pdbx_strand_id
1 'polypeptide(L)'
;MRKIFVVFAFTSLLASSILFGQETGVLYMNKTSSGYAWESFEDGKVQSKYNGEIKNGRPNGFGYQTYKNGNKYFGEHKNGFPNGEGRSIYPDGSMYLGEYKKGKFHGQGTFIWKDGYYYEGEFRDGTPNGQGTETLPNGHLVGEYKDGKPWNAKGYDKESNIIAKWVKGVKQE
;
A
#
# COMPACT_ATOMS: atom_id res chain seq x y z
N MET A 1 9.30 4.21 -26.12
CA MET A 1 8.81 3.55 -24.91
C MET A 1 9.96 3.45 -23.91
N ARG A 2 10.05 4.39 -22.97
CA ARG A 2 11.02 4.29 -21.86
C ARG A 2 10.39 3.43 -20.77
N LYS A 3 10.88 2.20 -20.62
CA LYS A 3 10.57 1.39 -19.44
C LYS A 3 11.27 2.02 -18.24
N ILE A 4 10.51 2.64 -17.36
CA ILE A 4 11.04 3.09 -16.06
C ILE A 4 11.16 1.84 -15.21
N PHE A 5 12.35 1.23 -15.20
CA PHE A 5 12.72 0.25 -14.19
C PHE A 5 13.12 1.03 -12.93
N VAL A 6 12.17 1.20 -12.00
CA VAL A 6 12.52 1.59 -10.65
C VAL A 6 13.12 0.37 -9.95
N VAL A 7 14.41 0.18 -10.10
CA VAL A 7 15.16 -0.83 -9.36
C VAL A 7 15.47 -0.25 -7.99
N PHE A 8 14.63 -0.55 -7.00
CA PHE A 8 15.05 -0.40 -5.62
C PHE A 8 15.99 -1.57 -5.29
N ALA A 9 17.28 -1.28 -5.25
CA ALA A 9 18.27 -2.18 -4.69
C ALA A 9 18.04 -2.28 -3.18
N PHE A 10 17.28 -3.28 -2.75
CA PHE A 10 17.27 -3.68 -1.35
C PHE A 10 18.58 -4.45 -1.10
N THR A 11 19.61 -3.72 -0.64
CA THR A 11 20.73 -4.36 0.00
C THR A 11 20.21 -4.97 1.30
N SER A 12 20.28 -6.29 1.37
CA SER A 12 20.04 -7.07 2.58
C SER A 12 21.11 -6.72 3.61
N LEU A 13 20.86 -5.69 4.40
CA LEU A 13 21.62 -5.45 5.62
C LEU A 13 20.91 -6.18 6.75
N LEU A 14 21.18 -7.49 6.86
CA LEU A 14 21.08 -8.20 8.13
C LEU A 14 22.24 -7.75 9.02
N ALA A 15 22.25 -6.48 9.39
CA ALA A 15 23.11 -5.99 10.45
C ALA A 15 22.38 -6.20 11.77
N SER A 16 22.88 -7.13 12.55
CA SER A 16 22.54 -7.32 13.95
C SER A 16 22.71 -6.01 14.73
N SER A 17 21.65 -5.24 14.87
CA SER A 17 21.57 -4.13 15.81
C SER A 17 20.63 -4.51 16.94
N ILE A 18 21.17 -5.26 17.91
CA ILE A 18 20.62 -5.28 19.26
C ILE A 18 20.90 -3.90 19.85
N LEU A 19 20.05 -2.94 19.55
CA LEU A 19 20.06 -1.64 20.20
C LEU A 19 18.64 -1.36 20.69
N PHE A 20 18.45 -1.46 22.02
CA PHE A 20 17.28 -1.07 22.77
C PHE A 20 15.97 -1.82 22.50
N GLY A 21 15.86 -3.07 22.94
CA GLY A 21 14.58 -3.73 23.22
C GLY A 21 13.70 -4.02 21.98
N GLN A 22 14.29 -4.08 20.79
CA GLN A 22 13.63 -4.48 19.56
C GLN A 22 14.02 -5.93 19.26
N GLU A 23 13.03 -6.81 19.24
CA GLU A 23 13.19 -8.22 18.93
C GLU A 23 12.80 -8.47 17.49
N THR A 24 13.36 -9.49 16.85
CA THR A 24 12.89 -10.00 15.55
C THR A 24 12.30 -11.38 15.75
N GLY A 25 11.24 -11.70 15.03
CA GLY A 25 10.60 -13.00 15.16
C GLY A 25 9.36 -13.17 14.30
N VAL A 26 8.67 -14.28 14.55
CA VAL A 26 7.43 -14.62 13.88
C VAL A 26 6.27 -14.46 14.86
N LEU A 27 5.24 -13.75 14.42
CA LEU A 27 3.98 -13.61 15.15
C LEU A 27 2.82 -14.04 14.26
N TYR A 28 1.77 -14.55 14.89
CA TYR A 28 0.51 -14.95 14.26
C TYR A 28 -0.61 -14.11 14.84
N MET A 29 -1.41 -13.49 13.97
CA MET A 29 -2.65 -12.83 14.39
C MET A 29 -3.74 -13.90 14.47
N ASN A 30 -4.10 -14.30 15.66
CA ASN A 30 -5.12 -15.29 15.93
C ASN A 30 -6.45 -14.62 16.25
N LYS A 31 -7.56 -15.27 15.85
CA LYS A 31 -8.92 -14.85 16.23
C LYS A 31 -9.24 -15.44 17.60
N THR A 32 -9.42 -14.58 18.59
CA THR A 32 -9.79 -14.94 19.96
C THR A 32 -11.27 -14.66 20.26
N SER A 33 -11.74 -15.06 21.42
CA SER A 33 -13.11 -14.74 21.89
C SER A 33 -13.35 -13.24 22.08
N SER A 34 -12.29 -12.46 22.36
CA SER A 34 -12.33 -11.01 22.57
C SER A 34 -11.90 -10.19 21.36
N GLY A 35 -11.63 -10.83 20.21
CA GLY A 35 -11.18 -10.13 18.98
C GLY A 35 -9.97 -10.77 18.33
N TYR A 36 -8.91 -9.99 18.11
CA TYR A 36 -7.67 -10.45 17.49
C TYR A 36 -6.47 -10.18 18.40
N ALA A 37 -5.55 -11.14 18.48
CA ALA A 37 -4.30 -11.01 19.25
C ALA A 37 -3.11 -11.46 18.40
N TRP A 38 -1.95 -10.81 18.61
CA TRP A 38 -0.67 -11.29 18.11
C TRP A 38 -0.05 -12.25 19.10
N GLU A 39 0.34 -13.44 18.67
CA GLU A 39 0.88 -14.52 19.48
C GLU A 39 2.07 -15.16 18.77
N SER A 40 2.98 -15.77 19.53
CA SER A 40 4.16 -16.47 19.00
C SER A 40 3.86 -17.89 18.48
N PHE A 41 2.63 -18.35 18.62
CA PHE A 41 2.20 -19.69 18.19
C PHE A 41 0.95 -19.62 17.30
N GLU A 42 0.78 -20.64 16.48
CA GLU A 42 -0.37 -20.81 15.58
C GLU A 42 -1.45 -21.63 16.28
N ASP A 43 -2.67 -21.10 16.40
CA ASP A 43 -3.82 -21.77 17.02
C ASP A 43 -4.81 -22.38 16.00
N GLY A 44 -4.46 -22.41 14.72
CA GLY A 44 -5.31 -22.87 13.62
C GLY A 44 -6.39 -21.88 13.17
N LYS A 45 -6.51 -20.72 13.83
CA LYS A 45 -7.43 -19.62 13.46
C LYS A 45 -6.70 -18.39 12.95
N VAL A 46 -5.51 -18.59 12.41
CA VAL A 46 -4.61 -17.54 11.95
C VAL A 46 -5.28 -16.69 10.87
N GLN A 47 -5.27 -15.38 11.08
CA GLN A 47 -5.74 -14.38 10.12
C GLN A 47 -4.57 -13.75 9.37
N SER A 48 -3.40 -13.66 9.99
CA SER A 48 -2.16 -13.26 9.34
C SER A 48 -0.93 -13.80 10.07
N LYS A 49 0.16 -13.96 9.31
CA LYS A 49 1.49 -14.31 9.81
C LYS A 49 2.42 -13.14 9.53
N TYR A 50 3.17 -12.74 10.54
CA TYR A 50 4.18 -11.69 10.47
C TYR A 50 5.57 -12.28 10.74
N ASN A 51 6.58 -11.76 10.04
CA ASN A 51 7.99 -12.03 10.28
C ASN A 51 8.75 -10.70 10.17
N GLY A 52 9.38 -10.27 11.25
CA GLY A 52 10.08 -8.99 11.28
C GLY A 52 10.33 -8.49 12.70
N GLU A 53 10.43 -7.17 12.83
CA GLU A 53 10.75 -6.49 14.06
C GLU A 53 9.53 -6.40 14.98
N ILE A 54 9.75 -6.71 16.26
CA ILE A 54 8.70 -6.83 17.27
C ILE A 54 9.00 -5.88 18.44
N LYS A 55 7.97 -5.24 18.94
CA LYS A 55 8.02 -4.47 20.18
C LYS A 55 6.74 -4.69 20.97
N ASN A 56 6.91 -5.01 22.26
CA ASN A 56 5.78 -5.29 23.17
C ASN A 56 4.80 -6.34 22.60
N GLY A 57 5.33 -7.44 22.01
CA GLY A 57 4.54 -8.52 21.44
C GLY A 57 3.74 -8.17 20.18
N ARG A 58 4.10 -7.09 19.48
CA ARG A 58 3.40 -6.64 18.25
C ARG A 58 4.39 -6.30 17.14
N PRO A 59 4.02 -6.49 15.87
CA PRO A 59 4.75 -5.93 14.73
C PRO A 59 5.07 -4.46 14.93
N ASN A 60 6.36 -4.09 14.88
CA ASN A 60 6.81 -2.72 15.07
C ASN A 60 8.21 -2.52 14.49
N GLY A 61 8.31 -1.80 13.39
CA GLY A 61 9.50 -1.69 12.54
C GLY A 61 9.31 -2.45 11.24
N PHE A 62 10.38 -2.86 10.58
CA PHE A 62 10.30 -3.53 9.29
C PHE A 62 9.91 -5.02 9.43
N GLY A 63 9.05 -5.46 8.49
CA GLY A 63 8.66 -6.86 8.43
C GLY A 63 7.84 -7.23 7.21
N TYR A 64 7.59 -8.53 7.11
CA TYR A 64 6.79 -9.16 6.08
C TYR A 64 5.55 -9.80 6.70
N GLN A 65 4.38 -9.46 6.19
CA GLN A 65 3.11 -9.98 6.67
C GLN A 65 2.33 -10.65 5.53
N THR A 66 1.84 -11.86 5.77
CA THR A 66 0.89 -12.55 4.90
C THR A 66 -0.46 -12.62 5.59
N TYR A 67 -1.53 -12.32 4.84
CA TYR A 67 -2.91 -12.36 5.32
C TYR A 67 -3.62 -13.62 4.83
N LYS A 68 -4.63 -14.07 5.55
CA LYS A 68 -5.43 -15.27 5.22
C LYS A 68 -6.05 -15.20 3.82
N ASN A 69 -6.39 -14.02 3.35
CA ASN A 69 -6.94 -13.80 2.00
C ASN A 69 -5.88 -13.83 0.88
N GLY A 70 -4.62 -14.12 1.21
CA GLY A 70 -3.51 -14.17 0.27
C GLY A 70 -2.80 -12.84 0.01
N ASN A 71 -3.28 -11.73 0.58
CA ASN A 71 -2.56 -10.46 0.51
C ASN A 71 -1.21 -10.60 1.20
N LYS A 72 -0.21 -9.88 0.69
CA LYS A 72 1.13 -9.81 1.25
C LYS A 72 1.50 -8.34 1.45
N TYR A 73 2.13 -8.04 2.57
CA TYR A 73 2.67 -6.72 2.86
C TYR A 73 4.13 -6.84 3.25
N PHE A 74 4.94 -5.93 2.76
CA PHE A 74 6.34 -5.76 3.12
C PHE A 74 6.60 -4.27 3.38
N GLY A 75 7.09 -3.95 4.57
CA GLY A 75 7.34 -2.55 4.95
C GLY A 75 7.30 -2.32 6.45
N GLU A 76 7.15 -1.05 6.80
CA GLU A 76 7.14 -0.60 8.17
C GLU A 76 5.82 -0.92 8.89
N HIS A 77 5.93 -1.30 10.16
CA HIS A 77 4.81 -1.54 11.05
C HIS A 77 4.91 -0.65 12.29
N LYS A 78 3.76 -0.29 12.83
CA LYS A 78 3.64 0.39 14.12
C LYS A 78 2.45 -0.16 14.89
N ASN A 79 2.72 -0.65 16.11
CA ASN A 79 1.69 -1.19 17.00
C ASN A 79 0.81 -2.28 16.36
N GLY A 80 1.38 -3.14 15.52
CA GLY A 80 0.69 -4.24 14.86
C GLY A 80 0.06 -3.94 13.50
N PHE A 81 0.21 -2.71 12.99
CA PHE A 81 -0.38 -2.28 11.71
C PHE A 81 0.69 -1.78 10.74
N PRO A 82 0.54 -2.00 9.42
CA PRO A 82 1.27 -1.27 8.40
C PRO A 82 1.24 0.24 8.65
N ASN A 83 2.41 0.89 8.70
CA ASN A 83 2.52 2.31 9.00
C ASN A 83 3.91 2.84 8.62
N GLY A 84 3.99 3.82 7.77
CA GLY A 84 5.22 4.28 7.11
C GLY A 84 5.28 3.75 5.69
N GLU A 85 6.46 3.57 5.14
CA GLU A 85 6.65 3.10 3.77
C GLU A 85 6.44 1.58 3.66
N GLY A 86 5.79 1.16 2.56
CA GLY A 86 5.60 -0.26 2.32
C GLY A 86 5.01 -0.61 0.96
N ARG A 87 4.92 -1.92 0.74
CA ARG A 87 4.36 -2.50 -0.49
C ARG A 87 3.37 -3.60 -0.16
N SER A 88 2.17 -3.50 -0.75
CA SER A 88 1.20 -4.60 -0.77
C SER A 88 1.18 -5.29 -2.14
N ILE A 89 0.98 -6.61 -2.11
CA ILE A 89 0.73 -7.44 -3.30
C ILE A 89 -0.55 -8.21 -3.04
N TYR A 90 -1.47 -8.15 -3.99
CA TYR A 90 -2.76 -8.80 -3.94
C TYR A 90 -2.76 -10.09 -4.77
N PRO A 91 -3.64 -11.06 -4.47
CA PRO A 91 -3.70 -12.33 -5.20
C PRO A 91 -4.00 -12.20 -6.70
N ASP A 92 -4.68 -11.13 -7.09
CA ASP A 92 -4.98 -10.83 -8.50
C ASP A 92 -3.80 -10.23 -9.27
N GLY A 93 -2.65 -9.99 -8.60
CA GLY A 93 -1.46 -9.38 -9.17
C GLY A 93 -1.39 -7.87 -9.05
N SER A 94 -2.44 -7.22 -8.55
CA SER A 94 -2.41 -5.79 -8.24
C SER A 94 -1.39 -5.50 -7.13
N MET A 95 -0.86 -4.28 -7.11
CA MET A 95 0.13 -3.85 -6.11
C MET A 95 -0.12 -2.41 -5.67
N TYR A 96 0.28 -2.12 -4.43
CA TYR A 96 0.43 -0.76 -3.94
C TYR A 96 1.85 -0.57 -3.42
N LEU A 97 2.44 0.58 -3.70
CA LEU A 97 3.74 1.02 -3.19
C LEU A 97 3.59 2.45 -2.69
N GLY A 98 3.96 2.72 -1.45
CA GLY A 98 3.87 4.06 -0.86
C GLY A 98 3.62 4.05 0.62
N GLU A 99 3.10 5.18 1.12
CA GLU A 99 2.90 5.41 2.53
C GLU A 99 1.64 4.71 3.07
N TYR A 100 1.74 4.26 4.32
CA TYR A 100 0.65 3.65 5.08
C TYR A 100 0.43 4.38 6.40
N LYS A 101 -0.81 4.44 6.82
CA LYS A 101 -1.20 4.90 8.14
C LYS A 101 -2.28 4.01 8.73
N LYS A 102 -1.95 3.33 9.84
CA LYS A 102 -2.86 2.39 10.52
C LYS A 102 -3.46 1.34 9.57
N GLY A 103 -2.64 0.77 8.68
CA GLY A 103 -3.03 -0.27 7.73
C GLY A 103 -3.75 0.21 6.47
N LYS A 104 -3.89 1.52 6.26
CA LYS A 104 -4.52 2.11 5.08
C LYS A 104 -3.49 2.87 4.23
N PHE A 105 -3.68 2.91 2.92
CA PHE A 105 -2.91 3.78 2.03
C PHE A 105 -3.07 5.23 2.46
N HIS A 106 -1.96 5.96 2.48
CA HIS A 106 -1.91 7.35 2.93
C HIS A 106 -0.76 8.07 2.23
N GLY A 107 -0.72 9.42 2.29
CA GLY A 107 0.38 10.18 1.71
C GLY A 107 0.59 9.90 0.24
N GLN A 108 1.84 9.85 -0.20
CA GLN A 108 2.19 9.55 -1.59
C GLN A 108 2.22 8.04 -1.84
N GLY A 109 1.75 7.64 -3.04
CA GLY A 109 1.80 6.23 -3.41
C GLY A 109 1.42 5.96 -4.85
N THR A 110 1.68 4.72 -5.27
CA THR A 110 1.31 4.20 -6.59
C THR A 110 0.52 2.92 -6.41
N PHE A 111 -0.70 2.90 -6.93
CA PHE A 111 -1.48 1.67 -7.05
C PHE A 111 -1.44 1.19 -8.50
N ILE A 112 -1.01 -0.05 -8.69
CA ILE A 112 -0.89 -0.70 -10.00
C ILE A 112 -1.94 -1.81 -10.05
N TRP A 113 -2.89 -1.72 -11.00
CA TRP A 113 -3.86 -2.77 -11.25
C TRP A 113 -3.24 -3.95 -12.00
N LYS A 114 -3.88 -5.10 -11.93
CA LYS A 114 -3.44 -6.35 -12.59
C LYS A 114 -3.16 -6.20 -14.09
N ASP A 115 -3.86 -5.28 -14.74
CA ASP A 115 -3.75 -5.02 -16.18
C ASP A 115 -2.61 -4.03 -16.53
N GLY A 116 -1.85 -3.59 -15.50
CA GLY A 116 -0.68 -2.72 -15.65
C GLY A 116 -1.01 -1.22 -15.67
N TYR A 117 -2.28 -0.82 -15.61
CA TYR A 117 -2.65 0.57 -15.38
C TYR A 117 -2.28 0.97 -13.95
N TYR A 118 -2.11 2.26 -13.71
CA TYR A 118 -1.75 2.70 -12.37
C TYR A 118 -2.29 4.10 -12.05
N TYR A 119 -2.50 4.33 -10.77
CA TYR A 119 -2.65 5.66 -10.20
C TYR A 119 -1.39 5.99 -9.39
N GLU A 120 -0.86 7.18 -9.58
CA GLU A 120 0.25 7.73 -8.81
C GLU A 120 -0.17 9.09 -8.26
N GLY A 121 -0.06 9.28 -6.94
CA GLY A 121 -0.48 10.52 -6.30
C GLY A 121 -0.78 10.37 -4.82
N GLU A 122 -1.62 11.29 -4.33
CA GLU A 122 -1.98 11.37 -2.93
C GLU A 122 -3.11 10.38 -2.58
N PHE A 123 -2.94 9.72 -1.42
CA PHE A 123 -3.92 8.83 -0.81
C PHE A 123 -4.32 9.33 0.57
N ARG A 124 -5.57 9.13 0.93
CA ARG A 124 -6.09 9.33 2.29
C ARG A 124 -7.06 8.21 2.64
N ASP A 125 -6.83 7.58 3.80
CA ASP A 125 -7.69 6.54 4.35
C ASP A 125 -8.00 5.38 3.39
N GLY A 126 -7.06 5.07 2.48
CA GLY A 126 -7.12 3.95 1.55
C GLY A 126 -7.57 4.30 0.14
N THR A 127 -7.89 5.57 -0.16
CA THR A 127 -8.37 6.00 -1.48
C THR A 127 -7.58 7.17 -2.04
N PRO A 128 -7.47 7.32 -3.39
CA PRO A 128 -6.98 8.53 -4.03
C PRO A 128 -7.67 9.78 -3.50
N ASN A 129 -6.89 10.76 -3.01
CA ASN A 129 -7.41 11.98 -2.41
C ASN A 129 -6.33 13.07 -2.39
N GLY A 130 -6.44 14.06 -3.25
CA GLY A 130 -5.43 15.09 -3.53
C GLY A 130 -4.97 15.03 -4.98
N GLN A 131 -3.77 15.48 -5.28
CA GLN A 131 -3.25 15.49 -6.64
C GLN A 131 -2.79 14.10 -7.07
N GLY A 132 -3.08 13.76 -8.33
CA GLY A 132 -2.63 12.48 -8.88
C GLY A 132 -2.79 12.36 -10.39
N THR A 133 -2.19 11.30 -10.90
CA THR A 133 -2.26 10.88 -12.30
C THR A 133 -2.72 9.43 -12.38
N GLU A 134 -3.76 9.18 -13.14
CA GLU A 134 -4.23 7.83 -13.45
C GLU A 134 -3.92 7.51 -14.91
N THR A 135 -3.16 6.45 -15.15
CA THR A 135 -2.85 5.96 -16.49
C THR A 135 -3.92 5.00 -16.95
N LEU A 136 -4.42 5.20 -18.16
CA LEU A 136 -5.50 4.45 -18.78
C LEU A 136 -5.04 3.85 -20.12
N PRO A 137 -5.79 2.88 -20.71
CA PRO A 137 -5.43 2.24 -21.99
C PRO A 137 -5.19 3.23 -23.13
N ASN A 138 -5.97 4.31 -23.16
CA ASN A 138 -6.02 5.27 -24.25
C ASN A 138 -5.59 6.68 -23.84
N GLY A 139 -4.84 6.82 -22.73
CA GLY A 139 -4.39 8.12 -22.27
C GLY A 139 -4.18 8.18 -20.78
N HIS A 140 -4.47 9.32 -20.17
CA HIS A 140 -4.30 9.50 -18.73
C HIS A 140 -5.22 10.60 -18.18
N LEU A 141 -5.51 10.54 -16.89
CA LEU A 141 -6.18 11.60 -16.16
C LEU A 141 -5.17 12.27 -15.21
N VAL A 142 -5.18 13.60 -15.16
CA VAL A 142 -4.34 14.37 -14.24
C VAL A 142 -5.18 15.40 -13.51
N GLY A 143 -5.00 15.51 -12.20
CA GLY A 143 -5.64 16.54 -11.42
C GLY A 143 -5.96 16.11 -10.00
N GLU A 144 -6.91 16.81 -9.41
CA GLU A 144 -7.39 16.57 -8.05
C GLU A 144 -8.37 15.41 -8.02
N TYR A 145 -8.18 14.51 -7.04
CA TYR A 145 -9.06 13.40 -6.70
C TYR A 145 -9.70 13.64 -5.34
N LYS A 146 -10.92 13.15 -5.16
CA LYS A 146 -11.64 13.17 -3.89
C LYS A 146 -12.40 11.86 -3.72
N ASP A 147 -12.16 11.18 -2.61
CA ASP A 147 -12.79 9.90 -2.27
C ASP A 147 -12.72 8.87 -3.41
N GLY A 148 -11.54 8.78 -4.05
CA GLY A 148 -11.24 7.84 -5.12
C GLY A 148 -11.75 8.24 -6.52
N LYS A 149 -12.31 9.44 -6.69
CA LYS A 149 -12.88 9.92 -7.97
C LYS A 149 -12.22 11.21 -8.44
N PRO A 150 -12.09 11.41 -9.78
CA PRO A 150 -11.66 12.71 -10.30
C PRO A 150 -12.58 13.83 -9.81
N TRP A 151 -11.99 14.87 -9.21
CA TRP A 151 -12.72 16.03 -8.65
C TRP A 151 -12.57 17.27 -9.53
N ASN A 152 -11.33 17.77 -9.68
CA ASN A 152 -10.96 18.80 -10.63
C ASN A 152 -9.80 18.23 -11.47
N ALA A 153 -10.11 17.60 -12.59
CA ALA A 153 -9.16 16.84 -13.38
C ALA A 153 -9.39 16.99 -14.88
N LYS A 154 -8.36 16.67 -15.65
CA LYS A 154 -8.42 16.62 -17.12
C LYS A 154 -7.98 15.25 -17.61
N GLY A 155 -8.71 14.73 -18.59
CA GLY A 155 -8.35 13.52 -19.32
C GLY A 155 -7.71 13.87 -20.66
N TYR A 156 -6.65 13.14 -20.98
CA TYR A 156 -5.87 13.31 -22.18
C TYR A 156 -5.80 11.99 -22.95
N ASP A 157 -5.82 12.06 -24.28
CA ASP A 157 -5.50 10.93 -25.15
C ASP A 157 -3.97 10.70 -25.25
N LYS A 158 -3.55 9.74 -26.09
CA LYS A 158 -2.13 9.43 -26.32
C LYS A 158 -1.36 10.54 -27.02
N GLU A 159 -2.04 11.37 -27.77
CA GLU A 159 -1.53 12.55 -28.47
C GLU A 159 -1.55 13.81 -27.61
N SER A 160 -1.94 13.70 -26.33
CA SER A 160 -2.05 14.78 -25.36
C SER A 160 -3.16 15.81 -25.66
N ASN A 161 -4.17 15.43 -26.43
CA ASN A 161 -5.37 16.23 -26.58
C ASN A 161 -6.28 16.07 -25.37
N ILE A 162 -6.94 17.15 -24.95
CA ILE A 162 -7.91 17.07 -23.86
C ILE A 162 -9.19 16.42 -24.38
N ILE A 163 -9.56 15.27 -23.80
CA ILE A 163 -10.75 14.50 -24.18
C ILE A 163 -11.83 14.49 -23.10
N ALA A 164 -11.50 14.97 -21.91
CA ALA A 164 -12.46 15.05 -20.79
C ALA A 164 -12.02 16.10 -19.77
N LYS A 165 -12.99 16.66 -19.04
CA LYS A 165 -12.74 17.58 -17.94
C LYS A 165 -13.73 17.31 -16.81
N TRP A 166 -13.25 17.32 -15.57
CA TRP A 166 -14.09 17.25 -14.37
C TRP A 166 -13.99 18.57 -13.61
N VAL A 167 -15.12 19.07 -13.12
CA VAL A 167 -15.22 20.22 -12.24
C VAL A 167 -16.10 19.84 -11.06
N LYS A 168 -15.54 19.88 -9.85
CA LYS A 168 -16.22 19.47 -8.62
C LYS A 168 -16.87 18.08 -8.74
N GLY A 169 -16.17 17.12 -9.36
CA GLY A 169 -16.63 15.74 -9.55
C GLY A 169 -17.62 15.51 -10.69
N VAL A 170 -18.02 16.55 -11.40
CA VAL A 170 -18.93 16.45 -12.54
C VAL A 170 -18.13 16.50 -13.84
N LYS A 171 -18.28 15.45 -14.67
CA LYS A 171 -17.70 15.45 -16.03
C LYS A 171 -18.42 16.49 -16.88
N GLN A 172 -17.64 17.34 -17.51
CA GLN A 172 -18.16 18.36 -18.44
C GLN A 172 -18.37 17.74 -19.82
N GLU A 173 -19.41 18.19 -20.51
CA GLU A 173 -19.70 17.81 -21.90
C GLU A 173 -18.73 18.47 -22.88
#